data_630e7362478326416b8957ba65f93583
#
_entry.id   630e7362478326416b8957ba65f93583
#
_cell.length_a   1.000
_cell.length_b   1.000
_cell.length_c   1.000
_cell.angle_alpha   90.00
_cell.angle_beta   90.00
_cell.angle_gamma   90.00
#
_symmetry.space_group_name_H-M   'P 1'
#
loop_
_entity.id
_entity.type
_entity.pdbx_description
1 polymer ?
#
loop_
_entity_poly.entity_id
_entity_poly.type
_entity_poly.pdbx_seq_one_letter_code
_entity_poly.pdbx_strand_id
1 'polypeptide(L)'
;MNRTSVGALVAIPILVGATLLGSGSAGATPLSAGAAPNAAAIGASAPAASGAAYSDGTYIVQMRDLPVASYDGSLAGYTATKAKAGKKFDSTTAAATKYASYLTGSHDSALNKVGGAAKLYDYLFSFNGFAAKLTGAQAGALAKAPGVVAVTPQELRKGDTTSTPSFLGLNDAATGGLWTPAGGNLKGEGVIIGIIDTGIWPESLSFTDRVDRNGNPAAQGFLAYQQIPGWHGKCVPGERFNASMCNQKLIGAQYFNEAWGGNAGIAEEEFASPRDFGGHGSHTASTAGGNANVAATGDYAQFGAISGLAPRARIAAYKALWETPTGGSGFTPDLVAAIDQAVADGVDVINYSISVTRTNFAD
;
A
#
# COMPACT_ATOMS: atom_id res chain seq x y z
N MET A 1 42.33 -41.58 -32.40
CA MET A 1 41.74 -42.40 -33.46
C MET A 1 40.44 -41.76 -33.92
N ASN A 2 40.47 -41.33 -35.19
CA ASN A 2 39.33 -40.74 -35.90
C ASN A 2 38.13 -41.67 -35.98
N ARG A 3 36.92 -41.10 -36.01
CA ARG A 3 36.02 -41.25 -37.16
C ARG A 3 34.78 -40.37 -37.06
N THR A 4 34.70 -39.48 -38.00
CA THR A 4 33.65 -38.74 -38.64
C THR A 4 32.55 -39.62 -39.29
N SER A 5 31.30 -39.16 -39.39
CA SER A 5 30.30 -39.28 -40.47
C SER A 5 29.03 -38.57 -40.01
N VAL A 6 28.55 -37.49 -40.61
CA VAL A 6 28.03 -37.10 -41.92
C VAL A 6 26.67 -37.74 -42.26
N GLY A 7 25.70 -36.86 -42.53
CA GLY A 7 24.53 -37.03 -43.40
C GLY A 7 23.22 -37.21 -42.65
N ALA A 8 22.06 -36.64 -43.04
CA ALA A 8 21.67 -35.99 -44.27
C ALA A 8 20.45 -35.07 -44.02
N LEU A 9 20.38 -33.99 -44.77
CA LEU A 9 19.17 -33.20 -45.04
C LEU A 9 18.17 -34.03 -45.83
N VAL A 10 16.88 -33.92 -45.49
CA VAL A 10 15.78 -34.18 -46.43
C VAL A 10 14.83 -32.99 -46.43
N ALA A 11 14.86 -32.23 -47.47
CA ALA A 11 13.88 -31.22 -47.79
C ALA A 11 12.83 -31.87 -48.71
N ILE A 12 11.56 -31.67 -48.46
CA ILE A 12 10.45 -31.96 -49.37
C ILE A 12 9.55 -30.74 -49.46
N PRO A 13 9.29 -30.22 -50.67
CA PRO A 13 8.34 -29.13 -50.85
C PRO A 13 6.97 -29.68 -51.27
N ILE A 14 5.88 -29.07 -50.79
CA ILE A 14 4.53 -29.26 -51.35
C ILE A 14 3.78 -27.94 -51.36
N LEU A 15 3.61 -27.51 -52.44
CA LEU A 15 2.57 -27.02 -53.36
C LEU A 15 1.31 -26.41 -52.73
N VAL A 16 1.10 -25.23 -53.20
CA VAL A 16 -0.02 -24.32 -53.38
C VAL A 16 -1.40 -24.98 -53.51
N GLY A 17 -2.35 -24.42 -52.77
CA GLY A 17 -3.76 -24.53 -53.01
C GLY A 17 -4.46 -23.28 -52.52
N ALA A 18 -4.68 -22.33 -53.43
CA ALA A 18 -5.45 -21.11 -53.15
C ALA A 18 -6.95 -21.41 -53.24
N THR A 19 -7.69 -21.02 -52.22
CA THR A 19 -9.11 -20.67 -52.38
C THR A 19 -9.40 -19.40 -51.64
N LEU A 20 -9.68 -18.37 -52.37
CA LEU A 20 -10.29 -17.12 -51.99
C LEU A 20 -11.71 -17.35 -51.51
N LEU A 21 -12.06 -16.85 -50.31
CA LEU A 21 -13.39 -16.31 -50.04
C LEU A 21 -13.36 -15.37 -48.80
N GLY A 22 -13.70 -14.13 -49.04
CA GLY A 22 -14.54 -13.31 -48.15
C GLY A 22 -13.87 -12.54 -46.98
N SER A 23 -13.30 -11.41 -47.32
CA SER A 23 -13.28 -10.13 -46.58
C SER A 23 -14.13 -10.01 -45.30
N GLY A 24 -13.44 -9.77 -44.20
CA GLY A 24 -13.96 -9.24 -42.98
C GLY A 24 -12.81 -8.66 -42.16
N SER A 25 -12.25 -7.52 -42.59
CA SER A 25 -11.24 -6.79 -41.87
C SER A 25 -11.89 -6.09 -40.68
N ALA A 26 -11.89 -6.75 -39.52
CA ALA A 26 -11.98 -6.04 -38.27
C ALA A 26 -10.60 -5.41 -37.99
N GLY A 27 -10.45 -4.16 -38.37
CA GLY A 27 -9.29 -3.36 -38.03
C GLY A 27 -9.17 -3.24 -36.53
N ALA A 28 -8.21 -3.94 -35.96
CA ALA A 28 -7.72 -3.60 -34.63
C ALA A 28 -7.00 -2.25 -34.77
N THR A 29 -7.66 -1.17 -34.41
CA THR A 29 -7.00 0.10 -34.14
C THR A 29 -5.99 -0.13 -33.06
N PRO A 30 -4.71 0.24 -33.23
CA PRO A 30 -3.79 0.25 -32.11
C PRO A 30 -4.39 1.18 -31.05
N LEU A 31 -4.57 0.68 -29.83
CA LEU A 31 -4.83 1.51 -28.66
C LEU A 31 -3.67 2.52 -28.60
N SER A 32 -3.94 3.74 -29.05
CA SER A 32 -3.12 4.89 -28.79
C SER A 32 -2.89 4.89 -27.28
N ALA A 33 -1.61 4.88 -26.89
CA ALA A 33 -1.23 5.16 -25.52
C ALA A 33 -1.84 6.52 -25.19
N GLY A 34 -3.00 6.50 -24.54
CA GLY A 34 -3.64 7.69 -24.04
C GLY A 34 -2.62 8.36 -23.14
N ALA A 35 -2.26 9.58 -23.46
CA ALA A 35 -1.51 10.45 -22.58
C ALA A 35 -2.16 10.34 -21.21
N ALA A 36 -1.35 10.02 -20.20
CA ALA A 36 -1.78 10.07 -18.81
C ALA A 36 -2.50 11.42 -18.64
N PRO A 37 -3.71 11.43 -18.07
CA PRO A 37 -4.38 12.68 -17.81
C PRO A 37 -3.39 13.54 -17.04
N ASN A 38 -3.10 14.72 -17.57
CA ASN A 38 -2.36 15.75 -16.85
C ASN A 38 -2.92 15.77 -15.43
N ALA A 39 -2.04 15.67 -14.45
CA ALA A 39 -2.34 15.98 -13.06
C ALA A 39 -2.56 17.51 -12.91
N ALA A 40 -3.35 18.07 -13.85
CA ALA A 40 -3.89 19.39 -13.79
C ALA A 40 -5.13 19.28 -12.90
N ALA A 41 -4.97 19.77 -11.69
CA ALA A 41 -6.04 20.11 -10.79
C ALA A 41 -7.04 18.96 -10.57
N ILE A 42 -6.68 18.00 -9.70
CA ILE A 42 -7.66 17.57 -8.73
C ILE A 42 -7.86 18.79 -7.80
N GLY A 43 -8.50 19.79 -8.33
CA GLY A 43 -9.30 20.71 -7.58
C GLY A 43 -10.53 19.92 -7.13
N ALA A 44 -10.33 18.92 -6.26
CA ALA A 44 -11.38 18.46 -5.40
C ALA A 44 -11.72 19.71 -4.57
N SER A 45 -12.73 20.45 -5.02
CA SER A 45 -13.47 21.29 -4.11
C SER A 45 -13.93 20.32 -3.04
N ALA A 46 -13.24 20.35 -1.88
CA ALA A 46 -13.76 19.73 -0.70
C ALA A 46 -15.22 20.18 -0.62
N PRO A 47 -16.20 19.28 -0.41
CA PRO A 47 -17.56 19.70 -0.21
C PRO A 47 -17.49 20.74 0.90
N ALA A 48 -17.88 21.96 0.59
CA ALA A 48 -18.04 23.00 1.59
C ALA A 48 -18.92 22.37 2.65
N ALA A 49 -18.35 22.18 3.85
CA ALA A 49 -19.11 21.61 4.96
C ALA A 49 -20.37 22.44 5.09
N SER A 50 -21.49 21.85 4.72
CA SER A 50 -22.78 22.48 4.75
C SER A 50 -23.00 22.93 6.18
N GLY A 51 -22.82 24.23 6.49
CA GLY A 51 -23.27 24.98 7.65
C GLY A 51 -23.23 24.40 9.06
N ALA A 52 -22.72 23.18 9.25
CA ALA A 52 -22.59 22.55 10.56
C ALA A 52 -21.42 23.22 11.31
N ALA A 53 -21.70 23.73 12.50
CA ALA A 53 -20.67 24.29 13.37
C ALA A 53 -19.68 23.17 13.74
N TYR A 54 -18.35 23.47 13.68
CA TYR A 54 -17.32 22.57 14.18
C TYR A 54 -17.49 22.35 15.69
N SER A 55 -17.32 21.12 16.14
CA SER A 55 -17.29 20.74 17.55
C SER A 55 -15.85 20.49 18.01
N ASP A 56 -15.64 20.37 19.32
CA ASP A 56 -14.34 19.94 19.83
C ASP A 56 -14.05 18.50 19.41
N GLY A 57 -12.83 18.23 18.94
CA GLY A 57 -12.48 16.89 18.44
C GLY A 57 -11.13 16.84 17.74
N THR A 58 -10.83 15.68 17.16
CA THR A 58 -9.66 15.49 16.29
C THR A 58 -10.02 15.79 14.86
N TYR A 59 -9.15 16.51 14.17
CA TYR A 59 -9.35 16.93 12.79
C TYR A 59 -8.10 16.67 11.96
N ILE A 60 -8.32 16.36 10.66
CA ILE A 60 -7.31 16.41 9.63
C ILE A 60 -7.42 17.78 8.95
N VAL A 61 -6.32 18.51 8.90
CA VAL A 61 -6.20 19.80 8.24
C VAL A 61 -5.37 19.64 6.97
N GLN A 62 -5.98 19.78 5.81
CA GLN A 62 -5.29 19.73 4.51
C GLN A 62 -4.71 21.10 4.17
N MET A 63 -3.43 21.10 3.79
CA MET A 63 -2.72 22.30 3.32
C MET A 63 -2.60 22.31 1.79
N ARG A 64 -2.39 23.50 1.20
CA ARG A 64 -2.45 23.73 -0.25
C ARG A 64 -1.23 23.24 -1.00
N ASP A 65 -0.04 23.36 -0.41
CA ASP A 65 1.21 23.03 -1.09
C ASP A 65 1.24 21.52 -1.43
N LEU A 66 1.93 21.17 -2.51
CA LEU A 66 2.04 19.76 -2.91
C LEU A 66 2.80 18.94 -1.86
N PRO A 67 2.42 17.68 -1.61
CA PRO A 67 3.20 16.79 -0.76
C PRO A 67 4.55 16.42 -1.41
N VAL A 68 5.49 15.93 -0.60
CA VAL A 68 6.88 15.70 -1.02
C VAL A 68 6.98 14.76 -2.22
N ALA A 69 6.16 13.70 -2.29
CA ALA A 69 6.24 12.74 -3.38
C ALA A 69 5.80 13.30 -4.75
N SER A 70 5.02 14.37 -4.77
CA SER A 70 4.52 15.00 -6.00
C SER A 70 5.04 16.41 -6.24
N TYR A 71 5.89 16.93 -5.36
CA TYR A 71 6.36 18.31 -5.45
C TYR A 71 7.23 18.55 -6.69
N ASP A 72 6.86 19.53 -7.49
CA ASP A 72 7.41 19.83 -8.81
C ASP A 72 8.51 20.91 -8.83
N GLY A 73 8.84 21.51 -7.68
CA GLY A 73 9.85 22.56 -7.58
C GLY A 73 9.29 23.98 -7.77
N SER A 74 7.99 24.17 -7.66
CA SER A 74 7.32 25.47 -7.88
C SER A 74 7.67 26.56 -6.85
N LEU A 75 8.15 26.18 -5.66
CA LEU A 75 8.53 27.13 -4.61
C LEU A 75 10.01 27.54 -4.74
N ALA A 76 10.29 28.85 -4.75
CA ALA A 76 11.64 29.37 -4.84
C ALA A 76 12.54 28.85 -3.68
N GLY A 77 13.72 28.36 -4.03
CA GLY A 77 14.70 27.81 -3.08
C GLY A 77 14.52 26.34 -2.72
N TYR A 78 13.51 25.66 -3.29
CA TYR A 78 13.26 24.24 -3.12
C TYR A 78 13.30 23.50 -4.45
N THR A 79 14.13 22.46 -4.51
CA THR A 79 14.27 21.61 -5.69
C THR A 79 13.10 20.63 -5.75
N ALA A 80 12.62 20.31 -6.96
CA ALA A 80 11.59 19.28 -7.18
C ALA A 80 12.00 17.95 -6.56
N THR A 81 11.03 17.29 -5.92
CA THR A 81 11.23 16.01 -5.24
C THR A 81 10.47 14.85 -5.89
N LYS A 82 9.52 15.19 -6.78
CA LYS A 82 8.78 14.21 -7.58
C LYS A 82 9.73 13.28 -8.33
N ALA A 83 9.48 11.98 -8.26
CA ALA A 83 10.25 10.98 -8.98
C ALA A 83 10.22 11.19 -10.50
N LYS A 84 11.35 10.97 -11.16
CA LYS A 84 11.45 10.96 -12.63
C LYS A 84 10.78 9.70 -13.17
N ALA A 85 10.31 9.74 -14.41
CA ALA A 85 9.72 8.59 -15.08
C ALA A 85 10.64 7.35 -14.97
N GLY A 86 10.06 6.21 -14.57
CA GLY A 86 10.77 4.94 -14.39
C GLY A 86 11.68 4.88 -13.14
N LYS A 87 11.60 5.83 -12.23
CA LYS A 87 12.30 5.84 -10.94
C LYS A 87 11.31 5.82 -9.79
N LYS A 88 11.66 5.15 -8.68
CA LYS A 88 10.92 5.25 -7.43
C LYS A 88 11.18 6.61 -6.76
N PHE A 89 10.19 7.05 -5.98
CA PHE A 89 10.36 8.17 -5.06
C PHE A 89 11.34 7.78 -3.95
N ASP A 90 12.18 8.73 -3.56
CA ASP A 90 13.14 8.56 -2.47
C ASP A 90 12.96 9.70 -1.47
N SER A 91 12.38 9.37 -0.33
CA SER A 91 12.07 10.30 0.78
C SER A 91 13.33 10.77 1.52
N THR A 92 14.48 10.11 1.34
CA THR A 92 15.72 10.37 2.09
C THR A 92 16.64 11.40 1.43
N THR A 93 16.32 11.84 0.22
CA THR A 93 17.14 12.84 -0.48
C THR A 93 17.16 14.16 0.29
N ALA A 94 18.29 14.90 0.19
CA ALA A 94 18.42 16.22 0.81
C ALA A 94 17.31 17.21 0.35
N ALA A 95 16.85 17.09 -0.91
CA ALA A 95 15.73 17.88 -1.43
C ALA A 95 14.41 17.50 -0.74
N ALA A 96 14.12 16.20 -0.61
CA ALA A 96 12.91 15.71 0.06
C ALA A 96 12.89 16.12 1.54
N THR A 97 13.98 15.90 2.26
CA THR A 97 14.12 16.28 3.66
C THR A 97 13.96 17.79 3.87
N LYS A 98 14.58 18.61 3.03
CA LYS A 98 14.47 20.06 3.10
C LYS A 98 13.04 20.54 2.88
N TYR A 99 12.35 19.96 1.88
CA TYR A 99 10.98 20.34 1.57
C TYR A 99 9.99 19.82 2.63
N ALA A 100 10.19 18.62 3.16
CA ALA A 100 9.43 18.08 4.29
C ALA A 100 9.52 19.01 5.51
N SER A 101 10.71 19.51 5.85
CA SER A 101 10.89 20.47 6.95
C SER A 101 10.14 21.80 6.71
N TYR A 102 10.06 22.24 5.46
CA TYR A 102 9.25 23.42 5.10
C TYR A 102 7.75 23.16 5.34
N LEU A 103 7.23 21.99 4.93
CA LEU A 103 5.83 21.62 5.14
C LEU A 103 5.51 21.55 6.64
N THR A 104 6.35 20.90 7.44
CA THR A 104 6.19 20.85 8.92
C THR A 104 6.13 22.26 9.52
N GLY A 105 7.03 23.16 9.10
CA GLY A 105 7.00 24.55 9.58
C GLY A 105 5.73 25.32 9.15
N SER A 106 5.16 24.98 7.98
CA SER A 106 3.89 25.53 7.52
C SER A 106 2.70 25.04 8.38
N HIS A 107 2.70 23.75 8.76
CA HIS A 107 1.70 23.15 9.68
C HIS A 107 1.74 23.82 11.06
N ASP A 108 2.94 23.96 11.63
CA ASP A 108 3.13 24.64 12.93
C ASP A 108 2.68 26.09 12.90
N SER A 109 3.00 26.80 11.79
CA SER A 109 2.53 28.16 11.58
C SER A 109 1.00 28.26 11.53
N ALA A 110 0.32 27.31 10.89
CA ALA A 110 -1.14 27.29 10.82
C ALA A 110 -1.75 27.07 12.22
N LEU A 111 -1.23 26.11 12.98
CA LEU A 111 -1.67 25.83 14.36
C LEU A 111 -1.43 27.03 15.30
N ASN A 112 -0.27 27.65 15.21
CA ASN A 112 0.07 28.80 16.06
C ASN A 112 -0.87 30.01 15.83
N LYS A 113 -1.36 30.22 14.60
CA LYS A 113 -2.32 31.27 14.26
C LYS A 113 -3.68 31.11 14.97
N VAL A 114 -4.04 29.91 15.38
CA VAL A 114 -5.28 29.62 16.10
C VAL A 114 -5.04 29.40 17.61
N GLY A 115 -3.88 29.81 18.13
CA GLY A 115 -3.54 29.73 19.55
C GLY A 115 -2.84 28.43 19.96
N GLY A 116 -2.39 27.64 18.99
CA GLY A 116 -1.75 26.33 19.23
C GLY A 116 -2.75 25.23 19.56
N ALA A 117 -2.38 23.99 19.29
CA ALA A 117 -3.14 22.79 19.64
C ALA A 117 -2.23 21.57 19.66
N ALA A 118 -2.67 20.49 20.29
CA ALA A 118 -1.95 19.22 20.30
C ALA A 118 -1.98 18.61 18.87
N LYS A 119 -0.85 18.72 18.16
CA LYS A 119 -0.66 18.08 16.86
C LYS A 119 -0.38 16.60 17.10
N LEU A 120 -1.08 15.72 16.38
CA LEU A 120 -0.92 14.27 16.45
C LEU A 120 0.05 13.77 15.39
N TYR A 121 -0.13 14.24 14.14
CA TYR A 121 0.67 13.84 12.98
C TYR A 121 0.98 15.03 12.06
N ASP A 122 2.14 14.97 11.39
CA ASP A 122 2.42 15.68 10.16
C ASP A 122 2.33 14.68 9.00
N TYR A 123 1.54 14.98 7.98
CA TYR A 123 1.45 14.24 6.72
C TYR A 123 2.23 15.02 5.67
N LEU A 124 3.28 14.41 5.12
CA LEU A 124 4.26 15.14 4.31
C LEU A 124 4.45 14.54 2.93
N PHE A 125 4.29 13.22 2.78
CA PHE A 125 4.76 12.49 1.60
C PHE A 125 3.68 12.26 0.56
N SER A 126 2.58 11.62 0.90
CA SER A 126 1.43 11.34 0.03
C SER A 126 0.38 12.44 0.06
N PHE A 127 0.29 13.12 1.20
CA PHE A 127 -0.66 14.16 1.52
C PHE A 127 0.08 15.31 2.22
N ASN A 128 -0.37 16.56 2.03
CA ASN A 128 0.18 17.69 2.77
C ASN A 128 -0.85 18.20 3.77
N GLY A 129 -0.59 18.00 5.04
CA GLY A 129 -1.46 18.43 6.13
C GLY A 129 -1.03 17.87 7.47
N PHE A 130 -1.89 17.98 8.45
CA PHE A 130 -1.63 17.49 9.79
C PHE A 130 -2.92 17.05 10.48
N ALA A 131 -2.80 16.19 11.50
CA ALA A 131 -3.88 15.92 12.44
C ALA A 131 -3.63 16.63 13.75
N ALA A 132 -4.69 17.20 14.33
CA ALA A 132 -4.62 17.87 15.62
C ALA A 132 -5.93 17.75 16.41
N LYS A 133 -5.83 17.80 17.74
CA LYS A 133 -6.97 17.95 18.65
C LYS A 133 -7.33 19.44 18.71
N LEU A 134 -8.48 19.80 18.15
CA LEU A 134 -8.93 21.19 18.01
C LEU A 134 -10.23 21.42 18.76
N THR A 135 -10.39 22.62 19.31
CA THR A 135 -11.73 23.11 19.65
C THR A 135 -12.50 23.45 18.39
N GLY A 136 -13.83 23.47 18.46
CA GLY A 136 -14.68 23.86 17.33
C GLY A 136 -14.33 25.27 16.81
N ALA A 137 -13.97 26.20 17.69
CA ALA A 137 -13.52 27.53 17.32
C ALA A 137 -12.21 27.52 16.52
N GLN A 138 -11.22 26.71 16.94
CA GLN A 138 -9.95 26.54 16.23
C GLN A 138 -10.15 25.88 14.87
N ALA A 139 -10.96 24.82 14.80
CA ALA A 139 -11.29 24.17 13.52
C ALA A 139 -11.98 25.13 12.55
N GLY A 140 -12.95 25.91 13.03
CA GLY A 140 -13.63 26.93 12.24
C GLY A 140 -12.72 28.08 11.80
N ALA A 141 -11.71 28.45 12.58
CA ALA A 141 -10.70 29.45 12.24
C ALA A 141 -9.73 28.91 11.18
N LEU A 142 -9.25 27.66 11.34
CA LEU A 142 -8.38 26.98 10.38
C LEU A 142 -9.07 26.81 9.01
N ALA A 143 -10.35 26.46 8.98
CA ALA A 143 -11.10 26.30 7.73
C ALA A 143 -11.16 27.58 6.88
N LYS A 144 -10.91 28.74 7.48
CA LYS A 144 -10.86 30.04 6.81
C LYS A 144 -9.43 30.57 6.64
N ALA A 145 -8.42 29.85 7.15
CA ALA A 145 -7.05 30.33 7.16
C ALA A 145 -6.42 30.25 5.77
N PRO A 146 -5.62 31.24 5.36
CA PRO A 146 -4.87 31.18 4.12
C PRO A 146 -3.93 29.96 4.09
N GLY A 147 -3.96 29.20 2.99
CA GLY A 147 -3.14 28.00 2.80
C GLY A 147 -3.81 26.71 3.28
N VAL A 148 -4.92 26.78 4.01
CA VAL A 148 -5.74 25.62 4.35
C VAL A 148 -6.74 25.35 3.23
N VAL A 149 -6.89 24.09 2.84
CA VAL A 149 -7.81 23.61 1.79
C VAL A 149 -9.06 23.02 2.43
N ALA A 150 -8.88 22.20 3.45
CA ALA A 150 -9.99 21.52 4.16
C ALA A 150 -9.67 21.28 5.64
N VAL A 151 -10.71 21.22 6.45
CA VAL A 151 -10.65 20.79 7.85
C VAL A 151 -11.74 19.73 8.04
N THR A 152 -11.33 18.48 8.17
CA THR A 152 -12.22 17.32 8.20
C THR A 152 -12.16 16.66 9.57
N PRO A 153 -13.31 16.40 10.23
CA PRO A 153 -13.32 15.67 11.49
C PRO A 153 -12.86 14.22 11.27
N GLN A 154 -12.23 13.62 12.29
CA GLN A 154 -11.90 12.20 12.26
C GLN A 154 -13.17 11.35 12.20
N GLU A 155 -13.08 10.21 11.53
CA GLU A 155 -14.11 9.18 11.49
C GLU A 155 -13.53 7.83 11.89
N LEU A 156 -14.36 6.96 12.48
CA LEU A 156 -13.98 5.58 12.77
C LEU A 156 -14.24 4.71 11.53
N ARG A 157 -13.22 3.99 11.09
CA ARG A 157 -13.24 3.10 9.92
C ARG A 157 -13.18 1.63 10.34
N LYS A 158 -13.78 0.72 9.56
CA LYS A 158 -13.81 -0.75 9.80
C LYS A 158 -13.25 -1.51 8.60
N GLY A 159 -12.84 -2.78 8.81
CA GLY A 159 -12.23 -3.64 7.80
C GLY A 159 -13.24 -4.50 7.00
N ASP A 160 -12.92 -4.80 5.73
CA ASP A 160 -13.73 -5.61 4.79
C ASP A 160 -12.86 -6.64 4.02
N THR A 161 -13.41 -7.83 3.59
CA THR A 161 -12.72 -8.85 2.76
C THR A 161 -13.58 -9.63 1.77
N THR A 162 -13.01 -10.18 0.69
CA THR A 162 -12.85 -11.57 0.15
C THR A 162 -12.54 -11.66 -1.34
N SER A 163 -11.72 -12.62 -1.83
CA SER A 163 -11.81 -13.54 -2.99
C SER A 163 -10.48 -14.17 -3.49
N THR A 164 -10.47 -15.04 -4.55
CA THR A 164 -9.46 -16.08 -4.81
C THR A 164 -8.69 -15.97 -6.13
N PRO A 165 -7.43 -16.47 -6.23
CA PRO A 165 -6.61 -16.46 -7.45
C PRO A 165 -7.24 -17.18 -8.66
N SER A 166 -8.02 -18.23 -8.40
CA SER A 166 -8.69 -19.01 -9.46
C SER A 166 -9.80 -18.23 -10.13
N PHE A 167 -10.54 -17.42 -9.38
CA PHE A 167 -11.58 -16.55 -9.94
C PHE A 167 -10.99 -15.52 -10.92
N LEU A 168 -9.78 -15.06 -10.63
CA LEU A 168 -9.06 -14.09 -11.47
C LEU A 168 -8.29 -14.76 -12.62
N GLY A 169 -8.33 -16.08 -12.73
CA GLY A 169 -7.64 -16.81 -13.80
C GLY A 169 -6.11 -16.72 -13.74
N LEU A 170 -5.51 -16.38 -12.61
CA LEU A 170 -4.07 -16.16 -12.50
C LEU A 170 -3.24 -17.41 -12.83
N ASN A 171 -3.77 -18.59 -12.51
CA ASN A 171 -3.15 -19.90 -12.75
C ASN A 171 -3.70 -20.62 -13.98
N ASP A 172 -4.58 -20.00 -14.75
CA ASP A 172 -5.18 -20.62 -15.93
C ASP A 172 -4.23 -20.57 -17.14
N ALA A 173 -3.64 -21.72 -17.47
CA ALA A 173 -2.73 -21.86 -18.59
C ALA A 173 -3.43 -21.67 -19.96
N ALA A 174 -4.75 -21.90 -20.06
CA ALA A 174 -5.49 -21.79 -21.31
C ALA A 174 -5.71 -20.32 -21.71
N THR A 175 -5.87 -19.43 -20.73
CA THR A 175 -6.05 -17.99 -20.95
C THR A 175 -4.75 -17.19 -20.80
N GLY A 176 -3.61 -17.83 -20.48
CA GLY A 176 -2.33 -17.16 -20.29
C GLY A 176 -2.27 -16.39 -18.95
N GLY A 177 -2.85 -16.94 -17.90
CA GLY A 177 -2.83 -16.32 -16.56
C GLY A 177 -1.43 -15.95 -16.09
N LEU A 178 -1.30 -14.86 -15.32
CA LEU A 178 -0.02 -14.23 -14.97
C LEU A 178 1.00 -15.18 -14.31
N TRP A 179 0.55 -16.23 -13.62
CA TRP A 179 1.43 -17.21 -12.97
C TRP A 179 1.94 -18.30 -13.92
N THR A 180 1.44 -18.35 -15.14
CA THR A 180 1.81 -19.35 -16.14
C THR A 180 2.99 -18.86 -16.99
N PRO A 181 3.72 -19.75 -17.68
CA PRO A 181 4.76 -19.33 -18.63
C PRO A 181 4.26 -18.38 -19.71
N ALA A 182 3.03 -18.57 -20.22
CA ALA A 182 2.40 -17.69 -21.20
C ALA A 182 2.11 -16.29 -20.63
N GLY A 183 1.80 -16.19 -19.32
CA GLY A 183 1.63 -14.93 -18.59
C GLY A 183 2.92 -14.35 -18.02
N GLY A 184 4.09 -14.95 -18.29
CA GLY A 184 5.40 -14.46 -17.86
C GLY A 184 5.84 -14.90 -16.46
N ASN A 185 5.14 -15.84 -15.82
CA ASN A 185 5.41 -16.29 -14.43
C ASN A 185 5.45 -15.15 -13.40
N LEU A 186 4.63 -14.14 -13.58
CA LEU A 186 4.60 -12.95 -12.74
C LEU A 186 3.94 -13.25 -11.40
N LYS A 187 4.71 -13.33 -10.34
CA LYS A 187 4.27 -13.64 -8.96
C LYS A 187 4.53 -12.51 -7.96
N GLY A 188 4.82 -11.31 -8.43
CA GLY A 188 5.11 -10.14 -7.59
C GLY A 188 6.57 -10.02 -7.18
N GLU A 189 7.51 -10.65 -7.89
CA GLU A 189 8.94 -10.50 -7.61
C GLU A 189 9.38 -9.03 -7.66
N GLY A 190 10.04 -8.56 -6.60
CA GLY A 190 10.50 -7.17 -6.50
C GLY A 190 9.44 -6.14 -6.12
N VAL A 191 8.17 -6.56 -5.90
CA VAL A 191 7.07 -5.69 -5.48
C VAL A 191 6.94 -5.70 -3.96
N ILE A 192 6.70 -4.53 -3.35
CA ILE A 192 6.38 -4.36 -1.93
C ILE A 192 4.91 -3.98 -1.81
N ILE A 193 4.14 -4.79 -1.08
CA ILE A 193 2.74 -4.52 -0.75
C ILE A 193 2.66 -4.01 0.68
N GLY A 194 2.18 -2.76 0.85
CA GLY A 194 1.83 -2.19 2.15
C GLY A 194 0.42 -2.61 2.56
N ILE A 195 0.28 -3.15 3.76
CA ILE A 195 -1.00 -3.61 4.31
C ILE A 195 -1.39 -2.66 5.43
N ILE A 196 -2.40 -1.82 5.19
CA ILE A 196 -2.97 -0.92 6.19
C ILE A 196 -4.14 -1.64 6.84
N ASP A 197 -3.96 -2.18 8.06
CA ASP A 197 -4.94 -3.10 8.65
C ASP A 197 -4.74 -3.30 10.16
N THR A 198 -5.23 -4.43 10.72
CA THR A 198 -5.15 -4.80 12.16
C THR A 198 -3.77 -5.29 12.59
N GLY A 199 -2.79 -5.36 11.70
CA GLY A 199 -1.44 -5.82 11.99
C GLY A 199 -1.06 -7.09 11.23
N ILE A 200 -0.07 -7.83 11.75
CA ILE A 200 0.50 -9.01 11.10
C ILE A 200 0.84 -10.09 12.13
N TRP A 201 0.60 -11.36 11.79
CA TRP A 201 1.03 -12.53 12.56
C TRP A 201 2.31 -13.09 11.95
N PRO A 202 3.50 -12.68 12.44
CA PRO A 202 4.78 -12.90 11.74
C PRO A 202 5.21 -14.37 11.67
N GLU A 203 4.70 -15.22 12.56
CA GLU A 203 5.00 -16.65 12.61
C GLU A 203 4.26 -17.48 11.55
N SER A 204 3.28 -16.89 10.84
CA SER A 204 2.57 -17.57 9.76
C SER A 204 3.53 -17.94 8.63
N LEU A 205 3.40 -19.18 8.12
CA LEU A 205 4.15 -19.63 6.94
C LEU A 205 3.86 -18.80 5.69
N SER A 206 2.76 -18.06 5.66
CA SER A 206 2.47 -17.08 4.61
C SER A 206 3.50 -15.95 4.55
N PHE A 207 4.23 -15.70 5.63
CA PHE A 207 5.18 -14.59 5.76
C PHE A 207 6.61 -15.04 6.03
N THR A 208 6.91 -16.34 5.90
CA THR A 208 8.30 -16.80 5.98
C THR A 208 9.10 -16.44 4.71
N ASP A 209 10.36 -16.09 4.87
CA ASP A 209 11.29 -15.89 3.75
C ASP A 209 11.97 -17.20 3.29
N ARG A 210 11.67 -18.31 3.97
CA ARG A 210 12.18 -19.64 3.61
C ARG A 210 11.25 -20.30 2.61
N VAL A 211 11.48 -20.03 1.36
CA VAL A 211 10.63 -20.48 0.25
C VAL A 211 11.46 -21.05 -0.90
N ASP A 212 10.84 -21.90 -1.72
CA ASP A 212 11.38 -22.35 -2.99
C ASP A 212 11.19 -21.28 -4.09
N ARG A 213 11.60 -21.62 -5.33
CA ARG A 213 11.46 -20.74 -6.50
C ARG A 213 10.01 -20.38 -6.86
N ASN A 214 9.05 -21.18 -6.40
CA ASN A 214 7.63 -20.96 -6.67
C ASN A 214 6.94 -20.15 -5.55
N GLY A 215 7.66 -19.89 -4.46
CA GLY A 215 7.12 -19.22 -3.28
C GLY A 215 6.47 -20.18 -2.28
N ASN A 216 6.67 -21.51 -2.41
CA ASN A 216 6.17 -22.46 -1.43
C ASN A 216 7.11 -22.47 -0.20
N PRO A 217 6.59 -22.53 1.05
CA PRO A 217 7.41 -22.70 2.23
C PRO A 217 8.32 -23.92 2.13
N ALA A 218 9.59 -23.75 2.43
CA ALA A 218 10.60 -24.80 2.34
C ALA A 218 11.50 -24.81 3.58
N ALA A 219 11.68 -25.98 4.19
CA ALA A 219 12.56 -26.14 5.36
C ALA A 219 14.05 -25.98 4.98
N GLN A 220 14.41 -26.34 3.76
CA GLN A 220 15.79 -26.26 3.21
C GLN A 220 15.74 -25.75 1.77
N GLY A 221 16.85 -25.20 1.29
CA GLY A 221 16.97 -24.75 -0.10
C GLY A 221 16.14 -23.50 -0.41
N PHE A 222 15.98 -22.62 0.56
CA PHE A 222 15.22 -21.39 0.38
C PHE A 222 15.86 -20.48 -0.67
N LEU A 223 15.02 -19.76 -1.39
CA LEU A 223 15.44 -18.72 -2.30
C LEU A 223 15.67 -17.43 -1.51
N ALA A 224 16.88 -16.89 -1.58
CA ALA A 224 17.17 -15.58 -1.02
C ALA A 224 16.40 -14.50 -1.80
N TYR A 225 15.64 -13.67 -1.11
CA TYR A 225 15.10 -12.45 -1.68
C TYR A 225 16.23 -11.42 -1.86
N GLN A 226 16.22 -10.72 -2.99
CA GLN A 226 17.15 -9.62 -3.20
C GLN A 226 16.71 -8.39 -2.43
N GLN A 227 17.64 -7.55 -2.05
CA GLN A 227 17.35 -6.23 -1.50
C GLN A 227 16.59 -5.39 -2.52
N ILE A 228 15.57 -4.65 -2.07
CA ILE A 228 14.85 -3.72 -2.93
C ILE A 228 15.44 -2.32 -2.74
N PRO A 229 16.03 -1.71 -3.77
CA PRO A 229 16.51 -0.33 -3.68
C PRO A 229 15.36 0.63 -3.36
N GLY A 230 15.61 1.61 -2.49
CA GLY A 230 14.63 2.61 -2.08
C GLY A 230 13.65 2.15 -1.00
N TRP A 231 13.86 0.97 -0.39
CA TRP A 231 13.14 0.56 0.81
C TRP A 231 13.73 1.22 2.06
N HIS A 232 12.88 1.91 2.82
CA HIS A 232 13.27 2.64 4.04
C HIS A 232 12.45 2.25 5.27
N GLY A 233 11.53 1.30 5.12
CA GLY A 233 10.68 0.85 6.21
C GLY A 233 11.46 0.10 7.30
N LYS A 234 10.84 -0.02 8.44
CA LYS A 234 11.42 -0.56 9.68
C LYS A 234 10.46 -1.52 10.37
N CYS A 235 11.01 -2.33 11.26
CA CYS A 235 10.26 -3.20 12.14
C CYS A 235 10.28 -2.62 13.55
N VAL A 236 9.17 -2.02 13.94
CA VAL A 236 9.02 -1.36 15.23
C VAL A 236 8.70 -2.41 16.28
N PRO A 237 9.54 -2.57 17.34
CA PRO A 237 9.25 -3.51 18.40
C PRO A 237 8.10 -3.01 19.28
N GLY A 238 7.45 -3.93 19.98
CA GLY A 238 6.41 -3.65 20.94
C GLY A 238 5.94 -4.94 21.61
N GLU A 239 4.75 -4.95 22.15
CA GLU A 239 4.22 -6.10 22.89
C GLU A 239 4.18 -7.36 21.99
N ARG A 240 4.82 -8.45 22.44
CA ARG A 240 4.96 -9.74 21.72
C ARG A 240 5.45 -9.61 20.28
N PHE A 241 6.11 -8.50 19.94
CA PHE A 241 6.72 -8.28 18.64
C PHE A 241 8.11 -7.66 18.80
N ASN A 242 9.11 -8.24 18.16
CA ASN A 242 10.46 -7.70 18.12
C ASN A 242 10.95 -7.57 16.67
N ALA A 243 11.97 -6.75 16.46
CA ALA A 243 12.46 -6.44 15.11
C ALA A 243 12.98 -7.67 14.35
N SER A 244 13.41 -8.75 15.05
CA SER A 244 13.89 -9.98 14.42
C SER A 244 12.75 -10.88 13.88
N MET A 245 11.50 -10.54 14.14
CA MET A 245 10.34 -11.20 13.53
C MET A 245 10.11 -10.78 12.09
N CYS A 246 10.67 -9.63 11.67
CA CYS A 246 10.78 -9.32 10.26
C CYS A 246 11.87 -10.16 9.60
N ASN A 247 11.70 -10.40 8.32
CA ASN A 247 12.56 -11.22 7.50
C ASN A 247 12.57 -10.69 6.05
N GLN A 248 13.06 -11.44 5.08
CA GLN A 248 13.10 -10.99 3.69
C GLN A 248 11.73 -11.04 2.98
N LYS A 249 10.71 -11.60 3.59
CA LYS A 249 9.31 -11.61 3.10
C LYS A 249 8.48 -10.53 3.79
N LEU A 250 8.45 -10.52 5.11
CA LEU A 250 7.89 -9.46 5.94
C LEU A 250 9.00 -8.46 6.23
N ILE A 251 9.14 -7.44 5.40
CA ILE A 251 10.28 -6.52 5.43
C ILE A 251 10.04 -5.27 6.27
N GLY A 252 8.82 -5.03 6.72
CA GLY A 252 8.45 -3.90 7.55
C GLY A 252 7.21 -4.20 8.38
N ALA A 253 7.17 -3.65 9.60
CA ALA A 253 6.01 -3.72 10.47
C ALA A 253 6.00 -2.51 11.43
N GLN A 254 4.95 -1.72 11.38
CA GLN A 254 4.78 -0.49 12.17
C GLN A 254 3.35 -0.40 12.69
N TYR A 255 3.08 0.49 13.65
CA TYR A 255 1.75 0.71 14.19
C TYR A 255 1.49 2.18 14.50
N PHE A 256 0.23 2.58 14.45
CA PHE A 256 -0.26 3.96 14.56
C PHE A 256 -1.50 3.99 15.44
N ASN A 257 -1.46 4.69 16.57
CA ASN A 257 -2.53 4.73 17.56
C ASN A 257 -2.65 6.07 18.29
N GLU A 258 -2.08 7.13 17.74
CA GLU A 258 -2.10 8.44 18.40
C GLU A 258 -3.53 9.01 18.54
N ALA A 259 -4.41 8.71 17.57
CA ALA A 259 -5.80 9.15 17.66
C ALA A 259 -6.62 8.37 18.70
N TRP A 260 -6.14 7.18 19.11
CA TRP A 260 -6.66 6.42 20.24
C TRP A 260 -6.19 6.98 21.58
N GLY A 261 -5.16 7.82 21.61
CA GLY A 261 -4.49 8.30 22.81
C GLY A 261 -3.21 7.52 23.14
N GLY A 262 -2.62 6.89 22.11
CA GLY A 262 -1.45 6.04 22.22
C GLY A 262 -1.79 4.66 22.82
N ASN A 263 -0.78 3.98 23.33
CA ASN A 263 -0.92 2.62 23.88
C ASN A 263 -1.89 2.52 25.07
N ALA A 264 -2.16 3.63 25.75
CA ALA A 264 -3.10 3.64 26.87
C ALA A 264 -4.57 3.74 26.44
N GLY A 265 -4.84 4.04 25.17
CA GLY A 265 -6.20 4.22 24.64
C GLY A 265 -6.73 3.03 23.84
N ILE A 266 -5.91 2.03 23.57
CA ILE A 266 -6.33 0.78 22.91
C ILE A 266 -6.89 -0.20 23.96
N ALA A 267 -7.59 -1.25 23.52
CA ALA A 267 -8.13 -2.29 24.39
C ALA A 267 -7.01 -3.02 25.15
N GLU A 268 -7.27 -3.42 26.40
CA GLU A 268 -6.26 -4.05 27.29
C GLU A 268 -5.74 -5.38 26.71
N GLU A 269 -6.60 -6.13 26.03
CA GLU A 269 -6.25 -7.40 25.37
C GLU A 269 -5.47 -7.24 24.06
N GLU A 270 -5.45 -6.04 23.49
CA GLU A 270 -4.79 -5.74 22.22
C GLU A 270 -3.27 -5.64 22.38
N PHE A 271 -2.52 -5.98 21.35
CA PHE A 271 -1.06 -5.83 21.37
C PHE A 271 -0.63 -4.42 21.00
N ALA A 272 -0.01 -3.69 21.93
CA ALA A 272 0.62 -2.40 21.67
C ALA A 272 1.89 -2.58 20.79
N SER A 273 1.71 -3.07 19.57
CA SER A 273 2.76 -3.44 18.60
C SER A 273 2.16 -3.66 17.21
N PRO A 274 2.97 -3.92 16.18
CA PRO A 274 2.48 -4.35 14.87
C PRO A 274 1.78 -5.71 14.86
N ARG A 275 1.83 -6.47 15.97
CA ARG A 275 1.20 -7.80 16.05
C ARG A 275 -0.31 -7.70 15.86
N ASP A 276 -0.83 -8.62 15.06
CA ASP A 276 -2.26 -8.75 14.79
C ASP A 276 -2.96 -9.47 15.96
N PHE A 277 -4.04 -8.91 16.46
CA PHE A 277 -4.94 -9.53 17.45
C PHE A 277 -6.20 -10.07 16.77
N GLY A 278 -6.86 -9.25 15.96
CA GLY A 278 -8.13 -9.58 15.30
C GLY A 278 -8.00 -10.57 14.13
N GLY A 279 -6.81 -10.71 13.54
CA GLY A 279 -6.53 -11.63 12.45
C GLY A 279 -6.86 -11.11 11.05
N HIS A 280 -7.56 -9.97 10.93
CA HIS A 280 -7.98 -9.43 9.63
C HIS A 280 -6.77 -8.97 8.79
N GLY A 281 -5.79 -8.27 9.39
CA GLY A 281 -4.58 -7.83 8.71
C GLY A 281 -3.71 -8.99 8.22
N SER A 282 -3.57 -10.04 9.02
CA SER A 282 -2.89 -11.28 8.61
C SER A 282 -3.61 -11.96 7.45
N HIS A 283 -4.95 -11.95 7.45
CA HIS A 283 -5.76 -12.50 6.36
C HIS A 283 -5.58 -11.69 5.07
N THR A 284 -5.73 -10.37 5.11
CA THR A 284 -5.58 -9.51 3.93
C THR A 284 -4.16 -9.53 3.38
N ALA A 285 -3.14 -9.54 4.25
CA ALA A 285 -1.74 -9.69 3.87
C ALA A 285 -1.46 -11.04 3.19
N SER A 286 -2.00 -12.14 3.74
CA SER A 286 -1.81 -13.46 3.15
C SER A 286 -2.55 -13.61 1.83
N THR A 287 -3.72 -12.99 1.68
CA THR A 287 -4.49 -12.96 0.43
C THR A 287 -3.76 -12.16 -0.65
N ALA A 288 -3.24 -10.98 -0.32
CA ALA A 288 -2.55 -10.12 -1.29
C ALA A 288 -1.19 -10.71 -1.70
N GLY A 289 -0.34 -11.06 -0.74
CA GLY A 289 1.04 -11.39 -1.00
C GLY A 289 1.60 -12.56 -0.17
N GLY A 290 0.77 -13.37 0.48
CA GLY A 290 1.24 -14.55 1.22
C GLY A 290 1.94 -15.57 0.33
N ASN A 291 2.82 -16.37 0.89
CA ASN A 291 3.52 -17.43 0.18
C ASN A 291 2.55 -18.40 -0.52
N ALA A 292 3.04 -19.10 -1.54
CA ALA A 292 2.25 -20.09 -2.27
C ALA A 292 2.12 -21.41 -1.50
N ASN A 293 1.01 -22.12 -1.70
CA ASN A 293 0.77 -23.47 -1.20
C ASN A 293 1.02 -23.65 0.31
N VAL A 294 0.65 -22.66 1.10
CA VAL A 294 0.69 -22.74 2.56
C VAL A 294 -0.45 -23.63 3.01
N ALA A 295 -0.14 -24.72 3.70
CA ALA A 295 -1.15 -25.63 4.22
C ALA A 295 -2.06 -24.92 5.24
N ALA A 296 -3.36 -24.96 5.01
CA ALA A 296 -4.33 -24.54 5.99
C ALA A 296 -4.35 -25.54 7.17
N THR A 297 -4.52 -25.05 8.39
CA THR A 297 -4.42 -25.86 9.63
C THR A 297 -5.67 -25.72 10.48
N GLY A 298 -5.80 -26.56 11.52
CA GLY A 298 -6.94 -26.57 12.42
C GLY A 298 -8.25 -26.84 11.68
N ASP A 299 -9.30 -26.12 12.03
CA ASP A 299 -10.65 -26.24 11.46
C ASP A 299 -10.69 -25.90 9.95
N TYR A 300 -9.66 -25.24 9.46
CA TYR A 300 -9.54 -24.82 8.06
C TYR A 300 -8.74 -25.80 7.18
N ALA A 301 -8.21 -26.88 7.75
CA ALA A 301 -7.42 -27.90 7.01
C ALA A 301 -8.17 -28.48 5.80
N GLN A 302 -9.50 -28.49 5.85
CA GLN A 302 -10.38 -28.92 4.74
C GLN A 302 -10.21 -28.10 3.47
N PHE A 303 -9.70 -26.87 3.54
CA PHE A 303 -9.44 -26.02 2.37
C PHE A 303 -8.10 -26.33 1.68
N GLY A 304 -7.31 -27.28 2.22
CA GLY A 304 -6.05 -27.70 1.63
C GLY A 304 -4.96 -26.65 1.78
N ALA A 305 -4.43 -26.16 0.67
CA ALA A 305 -3.38 -25.15 0.63
C ALA A 305 -3.90 -23.83 0.07
N ILE A 306 -3.46 -22.74 0.67
CA ILE A 306 -3.79 -21.36 0.26
C ILE A 306 -2.56 -20.68 -0.34
N SER A 307 -2.80 -19.68 -1.19
CA SER A 307 -1.75 -18.87 -1.82
C SER A 307 -2.20 -17.42 -1.92
N GLY A 308 -1.30 -16.50 -1.69
CA GLY A 308 -1.54 -15.08 -2.01
C GLY A 308 -1.60 -14.85 -3.52
N LEU A 309 -2.17 -13.71 -3.92
CA LEU A 309 -2.28 -13.29 -5.33
C LEU A 309 -0.91 -12.95 -5.95
N ALA A 310 0.01 -12.45 -5.14
CA ALA A 310 1.39 -12.15 -5.51
C ALA A 310 2.37 -12.84 -4.55
N PRO A 311 2.51 -14.18 -4.62
CA PRO A 311 3.20 -14.96 -3.57
C PRO A 311 4.71 -14.67 -3.45
N ARG A 312 5.31 -13.99 -4.43
CA ARG A 312 6.70 -13.54 -4.40
C ARG A 312 6.88 -12.06 -4.05
N ALA A 313 5.78 -11.32 -3.85
CA ALA A 313 5.84 -9.96 -3.32
C ALA A 313 6.31 -9.94 -1.85
N ARG A 314 6.84 -8.82 -1.42
CA ARG A 314 7.19 -8.53 -0.02
C ARG A 314 6.02 -7.85 0.66
N ILE A 315 5.94 -8.03 1.96
CA ILE A 315 4.90 -7.45 2.81
C ILE A 315 5.52 -6.42 3.75
N ALA A 316 4.87 -5.26 3.85
CA ALA A 316 5.10 -4.28 4.89
C ALA A 316 3.77 -4.01 5.59
N ALA A 317 3.69 -4.28 6.89
CA ALA A 317 2.47 -4.12 7.68
C ALA A 317 2.45 -2.77 8.40
N TYR A 318 1.31 -2.09 8.32
CA TYR A 318 1.05 -0.80 8.96
C TYR A 318 -0.23 -0.92 9.76
N LYS A 319 -0.12 -1.30 11.04
CA LYS A 319 -1.27 -1.47 11.91
C LYS A 319 -1.85 -0.11 12.29
N ALA A 320 -3.09 0.12 11.86
CA ALA A 320 -3.85 1.33 12.19
C ALA A 320 -5.31 0.99 12.57
N LEU A 321 -5.67 -0.31 12.53
CA LEU A 321 -6.91 -0.84 13.08
C LEU A 321 -6.62 -1.57 14.39
N TRP A 322 -7.44 -1.29 15.39
CA TRP A 322 -7.33 -1.80 16.75
C TRP A 322 -8.63 -2.48 17.14
N GLU A 323 -8.56 -3.50 17.98
CA GLU A 323 -9.73 -4.28 18.34
C GLU A 323 -10.75 -3.45 19.11
N THR A 324 -12.01 -3.65 18.77
CA THR A 324 -13.18 -3.09 19.47
C THR A 324 -14.24 -4.17 19.62
N PRO A 325 -15.27 -4.00 20.47
CA PRO A 325 -16.34 -4.96 20.57
C PRO A 325 -17.08 -5.30 19.24
N THR A 326 -16.82 -4.50 18.20
CA THR A 326 -17.43 -4.69 16.86
C THR A 326 -16.39 -5.08 15.81
N GLY A 327 -15.18 -5.49 16.19
CA GLY A 327 -14.05 -5.87 15.33
C GLY A 327 -13.05 -4.76 15.13
N GLY A 328 -12.00 -5.03 14.35
CA GLY A 328 -10.92 -4.08 14.07
C GLY A 328 -11.42 -2.77 13.49
N SER A 329 -11.07 -1.67 14.14
CA SER A 329 -11.49 -0.32 13.78
C SER A 329 -10.33 0.66 13.95
N GLY A 330 -10.31 1.73 13.15
CA GLY A 330 -9.26 2.76 13.21
C GLY A 330 -9.79 4.16 12.96
N PHE A 331 -9.16 5.13 13.59
CA PHE A 331 -9.47 6.52 13.33
C PHE A 331 -8.73 7.02 12.09
N THR A 332 -9.37 7.88 11.33
CA THR A 332 -8.84 8.43 10.07
C THR A 332 -7.42 9.03 10.22
N PRO A 333 -7.05 9.75 11.30
CA PRO A 333 -5.68 10.25 11.46
C PRO A 333 -4.60 9.17 11.44
N ASP A 334 -4.82 8.04 12.14
CA ASP A 334 -3.89 6.92 12.18
C ASP A 334 -3.80 6.21 10.82
N LEU A 335 -4.93 6.07 10.14
CA LEU A 335 -4.98 5.49 8.78
C LEU A 335 -4.22 6.33 7.77
N VAL A 336 -4.40 7.65 7.79
CA VAL A 336 -3.67 8.57 6.90
C VAL A 336 -2.17 8.56 7.23
N ALA A 337 -1.79 8.51 8.51
CA ALA A 337 -0.39 8.40 8.92
C ALA A 337 0.24 7.08 8.42
N ALA A 338 -0.49 5.98 8.50
CA ALA A 338 -0.04 4.68 8.00
C ALA A 338 0.18 4.71 6.47
N ILE A 339 -0.73 5.31 5.71
CA ILE A 339 -0.60 5.48 4.26
C ILE A 339 0.60 6.38 3.92
N ASP A 340 0.73 7.52 4.60
CA ASP A 340 1.84 8.46 4.37
C ASP A 340 3.20 7.81 4.65
N GLN A 341 3.28 7.04 5.75
CA GLN A 341 4.49 6.29 6.08
C GLN A 341 4.79 5.20 5.05
N ALA A 342 3.77 4.47 4.56
CA ALA A 342 3.96 3.46 3.53
C ALA A 342 4.58 4.05 2.24
N VAL A 343 4.14 5.24 1.83
CA VAL A 343 4.72 5.97 0.69
C VAL A 343 6.16 6.40 0.99
N ALA A 344 6.42 6.91 2.20
CA ALA A 344 7.77 7.30 2.63
C ALA A 344 8.74 6.12 2.67
N ASP A 345 8.28 4.95 3.07
CA ASP A 345 9.07 3.72 3.15
C ASP A 345 9.38 3.11 1.77
N GLY A 346 8.67 3.51 0.72
CA GLY A 346 8.89 3.04 -0.66
C GLY A 346 8.05 1.82 -1.03
N VAL A 347 6.84 1.69 -0.49
CA VAL A 347 5.84 0.70 -0.90
C VAL A 347 5.42 0.94 -2.36
N ASP A 348 5.22 -0.13 -3.12
CA ASP A 348 4.77 -0.06 -4.52
C ASP A 348 3.25 -0.03 -4.65
N VAL A 349 2.56 -0.79 -3.79
CA VAL A 349 1.09 -0.96 -3.81
C VAL A 349 0.59 -1.01 -2.37
N ILE A 350 -0.51 -0.35 -2.09
CA ILE A 350 -1.19 -0.40 -0.79
C ILE A 350 -2.46 -1.26 -0.91
N ASN A 351 -2.61 -2.22 0.01
CA ASN A 351 -3.88 -2.86 0.29
C ASN A 351 -4.57 -2.11 1.43
N TYR A 352 -5.78 -1.64 1.16
CA TYR A 352 -6.62 -0.90 2.08
C TYR A 352 -8.02 -1.52 2.09
N SER A 353 -8.22 -2.55 2.93
CA SER A 353 -9.47 -3.32 3.02
C SER A 353 -10.37 -2.77 4.12
N ILE A 354 -10.68 -1.48 4.03
CA ILE A 354 -11.35 -0.70 5.08
C ILE A 354 -12.45 0.17 4.45
N SER A 355 -13.62 0.22 5.08
CA SER A 355 -14.72 1.08 4.64
C SER A 355 -15.38 1.80 5.80
N VAL A 356 -16.29 2.71 5.48
CA VAL A 356 -17.18 3.37 6.44
C VAL A 356 -18.63 2.95 6.22
N THR A 357 -19.44 3.17 7.25
CA THR A 357 -20.90 2.89 7.20
C THR A 357 -21.66 3.82 6.26
N ARG A 358 -21.08 4.95 5.86
CA ARG A 358 -21.65 5.90 4.90
C ARG A 358 -20.85 5.89 3.61
N THR A 359 -21.54 5.77 2.48
CA THR A 359 -20.92 5.95 1.17
C THR A 359 -20.58 7.42 0.97
N ASN A 360 -19.31 7.75 1.02
CA ASN A 360 -18.80 9.07 0.69
C ASN A 360 -17.75 8.93 -0.41
N PHE A 361 -18.07 9.33 -1.62
CA PHE A 361 -17.16 9.22 -2.77
C PHE A 361 -16.03 10.27 -2.77
N ALA A 362 -15.98 11.14 -1.78
CA ALA A 362 -14.93 12.16 -1.61
C ALA A 362 -13.92 11.80 -0.50
N ASP A 363 -14.02 10.61 0.06
CA ASP A 363 -13.12 10.10 1.11
C ASP A 363 -11.82 9.57 0.54
#